data_4f607f1886a41d5deb3d723596368db4
#
_entry.id   4f607f1886a41d5deb3d723596368db4
#
_cell.length_a   1.000
_cell.length_b   1.000
_cell.length_c   1.000
_cell.angle_alpha   90.00
_cell.angle_beta   90.00
_cell.angle_gamma   90.00
#
_symmetry.space_group_name_H-M   'P 1'
#
loop_
_entity.id
_entity.type
_entity.pdbx_description
1 polymer ?
#
loop_
_entity_poly.entity_id
_entity_poly.type
_entity_poly.pdbx_seq_one_letter_code
_entity_poly.pdbx_strand_id
1 'polypeptide(L)'
;MPVWSAVGVGLHLLSLVYAGTVAHASLAGMTEVPNIRELAEIPAVEVITRSAVMLMSAAAEKLGLSAEDPDESPQRDLDEARRLITALAGLVTASAEYLGPHAGPVRDGLKTLQLAFRESSAAPDEPGQGPGEKYTGPVW
;
A
#
# COMPACT_ATOMS: atom_id res chain seq x y z
N MET A 1 -16.07 1.08 -13.67
CA MET A 1 -15.33 -0.18 -13.66
C MET A 1 -13.82 -0.03 -13.89
N PRO A 2 -13.34 0.95 -14.66
CA PRO A 2 -11.90 1.06 -14.90
C PRO A 2 -11.06 1.09 -13.62
N VAL A 3 -11.55 1.71 -12.57
CA VAL A 3 -10.83 1.82 -11.29
C VAL A 3 -10.64 0.45 -10.64
N TRP A 4 -11.66 -0.37 -10.72
CA TRP A 4 -11.60 -1.71 -10.14
C TRP A 4 -10.59 -2.61 -10.84
N SER A 5 -10.51 -2.49 -12.17
CA SER A 5 -9.52 -3.22 -12.96
C SER A 5 -8.10 -2.78 -12.60
N ALA A 6 -7.89 -1.48 -12.48
CA ALA A 6 -6.59 -0.93 -12.10
C ALA A 6 -6.17 -1.36 -10.69
N VAL A 7 -7.11 -1.31 -9.75
CA VAL A 7 -6.88 -1.78 -8.38
C VAL A 7 -6.54 -3.27 -8.40
N GLY A 8 -7.30 -4.05 -9.16
CA GLY A 8 -7.08 -5.49 -9.25
C GLY A 8 -5.67 -5.84 -9.75
N VAL A 9 -5.21 -5.17 -10.79
CA VAL A 9 -3.87 -5.40 -11.32
C VAL A 9 -2.80 -4.99 -10.32
N GLY A 10 -2.95 -3.81 -9.73
CA GLY A 10 -2.01 -3.33 -8.73
C GLY A 10 -1.92 -4.25 -7.52
N LEU A 11 -3.07 -4.67 -7.01
CA LEU A 11 -3.12 -5.58 -5.87
C LEU A 11 -2.58 -6.96 -6.20
N HIS A 12 -2.76 -7.42 -7.43
CA HIS A 12 -2.21 -8.71 -7.85
C HIS A 12 -0.68 -8.71 -7.82
N LEU A 13 -0.05 -7.65 -8.33
CA LEU A 13 1.41 -7.51 -8.26
C LEU A 13 1.90 -7.43 -6.83
N LEU A 14 1.21 -6.65 -5.99
CA LEU A 14 1.50 -6.54 -4.57
C LEU A 14 1.35 -7.88 -3.86
N SER A 15 0.30 -8.61 -4.20
CA SER A 15 0.01 -9.92 -3.63
C SER A 15 1.13 -10.92 -3.92
N LEU A 16 1.68 -10.92 -5.13
CA LEU A 16 2.79 -11.80 -5.49
C LEU A 16 4.04 -11.52 -4.66
N VAL A 17 4.39 -10.26 -4.49
CA VAL A 17 5.55 -9.88 -3.69
C VAL A 17 5.33 -10.22 -2.22
N TYR A 18 4.16 -9.88 -1.71
CA TYR A 18 3.80 -10.15 -0.32
C TYR A 18 3.69 -11.64 -0.04
N ALA A 19 3.08 -12.40 -0.94
CA ALA A 19 2.94 -13.85 -0.78
C ALA A 19 4.30 -14.54 -0.73
N GLY A 20 5.25 -14.12 -1.53
CA GLY A 20 6.61 -14.63 -1.47
C GLY A 20 7.26 -14.41 -0.12
N THR A 21 7.11 -13.20 0.42
CA THR A 21 7.66 -12.85 1.74
C THR A 21 6.97 -13.63 2.87
N VAL A 22 5.65 -13.73 2.82
CA VAL A 22 4.86 -14.45 3.83
C VAL A 22 5.12 -15.94 3.77
N ALA A 23 5.22 -16.52 2.58
CA ALA A 23 5.51 -17.93 2.42
C ALA A 23 6.87 -18.30 3.03
N HIS A 24 7.86 -17.45 2.83
CA HIS A 24 9.16 -17.64 3.44
C HIS A 24 9.10 -17.57 4.97
N ALA A 25 8.38 -16.60 5.50
CA ALA A 25 8.18 -16.46 6.94
C ALA A 25 7.43 -17.65 7.52
N SER A 26 6.43 -18.18 6.81
CA SER A 26 5.67 -19.36 7.24
C SER A 26 6.55 -20.60 7.36
N LEU A 27 7.48 -20.78 6.44
CA LEU A 27 8.41 -21.90 6.47
C LEU A 27 9.42 -21.77 7.60
N ALA A 28 9.70 -20.53 8.02
CA ALA A 28 10.65 -20.24 9.09
C ALA A 28 10.03 -20.19 10.50
N GLY A 29 8.69 -20.46 10.62
CA GLY A 29 8.03 -20.41 11.92
C GLY A 29 7.28 -19.11 12.14
N MET A 30 6.44 -18.86 11.29
CA MET A 30 5.28 -17.96 11.18
C MET A 30 5.13 -16.74 12.07
N THR A 31 5.44 -16.82 13.34
CA THR A 31 5.16 -15.76 14.28
C THR A 31 6.40 -14.94 14.60
N GLU A 32 7.50 -15.27 13.99
CA GLU A 32 8.76 -14.64 14.31
C GLU A 32 8.96 -13.37 13.53
N VAL A 33 9.25 -12.31 14.28
CA VAL A 33 9.84 -11.10 13.70
C VAL A 33 11.26 -11.48 13.27
N PRO A 34 11.72 -11.07 12.07
CA PRO A 34 13.10 -11.32 11.67
C PRO A 34 14.06 -10.85 12.77
N ASN A 35 15.05 -11.65 13.10
CA ASN A 35 16.03 -11.26 14.12
C ASN A 35 16.91 -10.13 13.60
N ILE A 36 17.58 -9.44 14.52
CA ILE A 36 18.42 -8.26 14.18
C ILE A 36 19.49 -8.61 13.16
N ARG A 37 20.03 -9.83 13.24
CA ARG A 37 21.07 -10.28 12.32
C ARG A 37 20.56 -10.38 10.88
N GLU A 38 19.34 -10.94 10.71
CA GLU A 38 18.71 -11.03 9.40
C GLU A 38 18.41 -9.64 8.84
N LEU A 39 17.89 -8.74 9.66
CA LEU A 39 17.63 -7.37 9.27
C LEU A 39 18.90 -6.65 8.83
N ALA A 40 20.02 -6.90 9.53
CA ALA A 40 21.30 -6.28 9.19
C ALA A 40 21.84 -6.73 7.84
N GLU A 41 21.42 -7.90 7.36
CA GLU A 41 21.85 -8.46 6.08
C GLU A 41 21.00 -8.02 4.90
N ILE A 42 19.84 -7.41 5.17
CA ILE A 42 18.91 -6.99 4.12
C ILE A 42 19.27 -5.59 3.65
N PRO A 43 19.43 -5.37 2.33
CA PRO A 43 19.65 -4.02 1.80
C PRO A 43 18.51 -3.06 2.15
N ALA A 44 18.83 -1.79 2.35
CA ALA A 44 17.84 -0.79 2.70
C ALA A 44 16.68 -0.72 1.70
N VAL A 45 16.95 -0.80 0.40
CA VAL A 45 15.90 -0.78 -0.63
C VAL A 45 14.90 -1.91 -0.44
N GLU A 46 15.36 -3.07 0.00
CA GLU A 46 14.47 -4.20 0.23
C GLU A 46 13.59 -3.98 1.46
N VAL A 47 14.16 -3.45 2.53
CA VAL A 47 13.38 -3.11 3.74
C VAL A 47 12.33 -2.06 3.41
N ILE A 48 12.70 -1.02 2.69
CA ILE A 48 11.80 0.06 2.29
C ILE A 48 10.67 -0.50 1.39
N THR A 49 11.02 -1.31 0.41
CA THR A 49 10.04 -1.89 -0.52
C THR A 49 9.05 -2.80 0.22
N ARG A 50 9.53 -3.65 1.11
CA ARG A 50 8.66 -4.52 1.92
C ARG A 50 7.74 -3.71 2.82
N SER A 51 8.25 -2.62 3.40
CA SER A 51 7.44 -1.73 4.21
C SER A 51 6.34 -1.06 3.38
N ALA A 52 6.67 -0.61 2.17
CA ALA A 52 5.70 -0.03 1.25
C ALA A 52 4.61 -1.04 0.91
N VAL A 53 4.98 -2.27 0.58
CA VAL A 53 4.03 -3.35 0.25
C VAL A 53 3.11 -3.63 1.44
N MET A 54 3.64 -3.67 2.65
CA MET A 54 2.83 -3.86 3.85
C MET A 54 1.81 -2.73 4.03
N LEU A 55 2.24 -1.48 3.87
CA LEU A 55 1.35 -0.33 3.96
C LEU A 55 0.25 -0.37 2.89
N MET A 56 0.62 -0.74 1.66
CA MET A 56 -0.34 -0.87 0.57
C MET A 56 -1.37 -1.96 0.85
N SER A 57 -0.93 -3.12 1.29
CA SER A 57 -1.81 -4.24 1.60
C SER A 57 -2.77 -3.88 2.74
N ALA A 58 -2.26 -3.27 3.79
CA ALA A 58 -3.08 -2.85 4.92
C ALA A 58 -4.10 -1.78 4.50
N ALA A 59 -3.69 -0.81 3.68
CA ALA A 59 -4.59 0.23 3.18
C ALA A 59 -5.69 -0.37 2.31
N ALA A 60 -5.35 -1.34 1.45
CA ALA A 60 -6.33 -2.03 0.61
C ALA A 60 -7.39 -2.74 1.47
N GLU A 61 -6.97 -3.41 2.54
CA GLU A 61 -7.90 -4.04 3.47
C GLU A 61 -8.83 -3.02 4.12
N LYS A 62 -8.29 -1.87 4.55
CA LYS A 62 -9.09 -0.82 5.19
C LYS A 62 -10.01 -0.09 4.20
N LEU A 63 -9.73 -0.18 2.91
CA LEU A 63 -10.65 0.29 1.88
C LEU A 63 -11.70 -0.76 1.52
N GLY A 64 -11.57 -1.99 2.01
CA GLY A 64 -12.48 -3.08 1.72
C GLY A 64 -12.28 -3.71 0.35
N LEU A 65 -11.14 -3.49 -0.28
CA LEU A 65 -10.90 -3.91 -1.66
C LEU A 65 -10.77 -5.43 -1.85
N SER A 66 -10.58 -6.18 -0.77
CA SER A 66 -10.55 -7.65 -0.83
C SER A 66 -11.93 -8.28 -0.85
N ALA A 67 -12.98 -7.51 -0.57
CA ALA A 67 -14.37 -7.97 -0.57
C ALA A 67 -15.01 -7.75 -1.95
N GLU A 68 -16.04 -8.54 -2.28
CA GLU A 68 -16.82 -8.34 -3.50
C GLU A 68 -17.46 -6.96 -3.53
N ASP A 69 -18.04 -6.56 -2.40
CA ASP A 69 -18.57 -5.21 -2.23
C ASP A 69 -17.77 -4.50 -1.14
N PRO A 70 -16.90 -3.56 -1.52
CA PRO A 70 -16.07 -2.83 -0.56
C PRO A 70 -16.88 -2.10 0.50
N ASP A 71 -18.06 -1.58 0.15
CA ASP A 71 -18.90 -0.83 1.09
C ASP A 71 -19.46 -1.71 2.20
N GLU A 72 -19.56 -3.01 1.96
CA GLU A 72 -20.06 -3.98 2.92
C GLU A 72 -18.95 -4.77 3.63
N SER A 73 -17.70 -4.48 3.33
CA SER A 73 -16.58 -5.17 3.96
C SER A 73 -16.51 -4.86 5.45
N PRO A 74 -16.44 -5.89 6.32
CA PRO A 74 -16.27 -5.68 7.75
C PRO A 74 -14.91 -5.09 8.10
N GLN A 75 -13.96 -5.10 7.16
CA GLN A 75 -12.61 -4.57 7.36
C GLN A 75 -12.52 -3.09 6.99
N ARG A 76 -13.55 -2.54 6.35
CA ARG A 76 -13.51 -1.17 5.85
C ARG A 76 -13.45 -0.17 7.01
N ASP A 77 -12.44 0.68 6.96
CA ASP A 77 -12.23 1.76 7.91
C ASP A 77 -11.46 2.88 7.20
N LEU A 78 -12.20 3.89 6.75
CA LEU A 78 -11.60 4.96 5.95
C LEU A 78 -10.64 5.84 6.74
N ASP A 79 -10.83 5.98 8.05
CA ASP A 79 -9.91 6.75 8.88
C ASP A 79 -8.55 6.05 8.97
N GLU A 80 -8.56 4.73 9.17
CA GLU A 80 -7.34 3.94 9.16
C GLU A 80 -6.70 3.92 7.77
N ALA A 81 -7.52 3.79 6.72
CA ALA A 81 -7.02 3.84 5.35
C ALA A 81 -6.29 5.17 5.07
N ARG A 82 -6.85 6.29 5.52
CA ARG A 82 -6.23 7.60 5.37
C ARG A 82 -4.84 7.65 5.99
N ARG A 83 -4.70 7.12 7.20
CA ARG A 83 -3.43 7.08 7.91
C ARG A 83 -2.38 6.26 7.17
N LEU A 84 -2.79 5.09 6.71
CA LEU A 84 -1.89 4.17 6.00
C LEU A 84 -1.44 4.74 4.65
N ILE A 85 -2.36 5.33 3.89
CA ILE A 85 -2.04 5.93 2.59
C ILE A 85 -1.13 7.15 2.79
N THR A 86 -1.39 7.96 3.81
CA THR A 86 -0.54 9.12 4.10
C THR A 86 0.88 8.68 4.47
N ALA A 87 1.01 7.66 5.31
CA ALA A 87 2.32 7.10 5.68
C ALA A 87 3.04 6.54 4.47
N LEU A 88 2.32 5.82 3.61
CA LEU A 88 2.88 5.28 2.37
C LEU A 88 3.39 6.40 1.46
N ALA A 89 2.59 7.45 1.28
CA ALA A 89 2.98 8.58 0.43
C ALA A 89 4.26 9.26 0.95
N GLY A 90 4.37 9.43 2.26
CA GLY A 90 5.59 9.97 2.87
C GLY A 90 6.80 9.07 2.65
N LEU A 91 6.63 7.77 2.86
CA LEU A 91 7.69 6.79 2.65
C LEU A 91 8.16 6.79 1.19
N VAL A 92 7.24 6.74 0.24
CA VAL A 92 7.55 6.71 -1.19
C VAL A 92 8.27 7.99 -1.61
N THR A 93 7.79 9.13 -1.16
CA THR A 93 8.39 10.43 -1.49
C THR A 93 9.81 10.53 -0.95
N ALA A 94 10.01 10.16 0.31
CA ALA A 94 11.33 10.23 0.96
C ALA A 94 12.34 9.24 0.37
N SER A 95 11.86 8.10 -0.14
CA SER A 95 12.72 7.02 -0.60
C SER A 95 12.80 6.87 -2.12
N ALA A 96 12.16 7.77 -2.87
CA ALA A 96 12.06 7.66 -4.34
C ALA A 96 13.39 7.40 -5.02
N GLU A 97 14.45 8.06 -4.58
CA GLU A 97 15.80 7.93 -5.16
C GLU A 97 16.44 6.56 -4.87
N TYR A 98 15.96 5.83 -3.86
CA TYR A 98 16.51 4.55 -3.45
C TYR A 98 15.74 3.34 -3.97
N LEU A 99 14.55 3.55 -4.53
CA LEU A 99 13.67 2.46 -4.93
C LEU A 99 14.08 1.76 -6.23
N GLY A 100 14.87 2.43 -7.08
CA GLY A 100 15.31 1.84 -8.34
C GLY A 100 14.13 1.38 -9.20
N PRO A 101 14.14 0.13 -9.67
CA PRO A 101 13.06 -0.40 -10.52
C PRO A 101 11.71 -0.55 -9.79
N HIS A 102 11.70 -0.48 -8.47
CA HIS A 102 10.47 -0.57 -7.69
C HIS A 102 9.71 0.76 -7.61
N ALA A 103 10.35 1.87 -7.99
CA ALA A 103 9.74 3.21 -7.87
C ALA A 103 8.43 3.35 -8.65
N GLY A 104 8.41 2.91 -9.91
CA GLY A 104 7.22 2.96 -10.75
C GLY A 104 6.04 2.21 -10.16
N PRO A 105 6.18 0.88 -9.95
CA PRO A 105 5.11 0.07 -9.38
C PRO A 105 4.59 0.58 -8.02
N VAL A 106 5.48 1.05 -7.14
CA VAL A 106 5.10 1.54 -5.83
C VAL A 106 4.31 2.86 -5.95
N ARG A 107 4.74 3.76 -6.82
CA ARG A 107 3.99 5.00 -7.09
C ARG A 107 2.61 4.72 -7.69
N ASP A 108 2.54 3.77 -8.61
CA ASP A 108 1.27 3.40 -9.24
C ASP A 108 0.31 2.81 -8.21
N GLY A 109 0.82 1.95 -7.32
CA GLY A 109 0.03 1.40 -6.23
C GLY A 109 -0.48 2.47 -5.28
N LEU A 110 0.37 3.43 -4.91
CA LEU A 110 -0.02 4.57 -4.09
C LEU A 110 -1.15 5.37 -4.74
N LYS A 111 -0.98 5.74 -6.00
CA LYS A 111 -2.00 6.50 -6.74
C LYS A 111 -3.32 5.75 -6.82
N THR A 112 -3.26 4.45 -7.07
CA THR A 112 -4.44 3.59 -7.13
C THR A 112 -5.20 3.63 -5.80
N LEU A 113 -4.49 3.56 -4.67
CA LEU A 113 -5.11 3.63 -3.36
C LEU A 113 -5.70 5.01 -3.06
N GLN A 114 -5.01 6.07 -3.46
CA GLN A 114 -5.52 7.43 -3.29
C GLN A 114 -6.82 7.64 -4.08
N LEU A 115 -6.89 7.14 -5.31
CA LEU A 115 -8.09 7.20 -6.13
C LEU A 115 -9.22 6.36 -5.56
N ALA A 116 -8.90 5.15 -5.09
CA ALA A 116 -9.89 4.26 -4.46
C ALA A 116 -10.46 4.89 -3.18
N PHE A 117 -9.62 5.54 -2.39
CA PHE A 117 -10.06 6.29 -1.20
C PHE A 117 -11.05 7.39 -1.59
N ARG A 118 -10.71 8.16 -2.62
CA ARG A 118 -11.56 9.25 -3.12
C ARG A 118 -12.92 8.72 -3.55
N GLU A 119 -12.96 7.62 -4.29
CA GLU A 119 -14.22 7.00 -4.70
C GLU A 119 -15.03 6.44 -3.54
N SER A 120 -14.37 5.95 -2.52
CA SER A 120 -15.03 5.38 -1.34
C SER A 120 -15.60 6.44 -0.41
N SER A 121 -15.16 7.68 -0.54
CA SER A 121 -15.60 8.76 0.33
C SER A 121 -16.96 9.30 -0.10
N ALA A 122 -17.89 9.41 0.84
CA ALA A 122 -19.21 10.00 0.59
C ALA A 122 -19.10 11.48 0.20
N ALA A 123 -18.13 12.17 0.80
CA ALA A 123 -17.80 13.56 0.47
C ALA A 123 -16.29 13.62 0.21
N PRO A 124 -15.86 13.52 -1.06
CA PRO A 124 -14.44 13.55 -1.39
C PRO A 124 -13.75 14.82 -0.91
N ASP A 125 -12.50 14.67 -0.48
CA ASP A 125 -11.68 15.80 -0.04
C ASP A 125 -11.44 16.77 -1.21
N GLU A 126 -11.21 18.03 -0.87
CA GLU A 126 -10.77 19.02 -1.85
C GLU A 126 -9.42 18.60 -2.44
N PRO A 127 -9.12 19.00 -3.68
CA PRO A 127 -7.85 18.69 -4.32
C PRO A 127 -6.67 19.07 -3.43
N GLY A 128 -5.74 18.14 -3.25
CA GLY A 128 -4.58 18.32 -2.39
C GLY A 128 -4.81 18.01 -0.92
N GLN A 129 -6.05 17.74 -0.51
CA GLN A 129 -6.40 17.46 0.89
C GLN A 129 -6.65 15.98 1.16
N GLY A 130 -6.64 15.14 0.14
CA GLY A 130 -6.80 13.70 0.29
C GLY A 130 -5.58 13.04 0.94
N PRO A 131 -5.70 11.74 1.30
CA PRO A 131 -4.62 11.05 2.00
C PRO A 131 -3.32 11.06 1.18
N GLY A 132 -2.27 11.54 1.81
CA GLY A 132 -0.95 11.60 1.20
C GLY A 132 -0.75 12.69 0.15
N GLU A 133 -1.78 13.43 -0.23
CA GLU A 133 -1.67 14.44 -1.30
C GLU A 133 -0.77 15.62 -0.93
N LYS A 134 -0.51 15.83 0.36
CA LYS A 134 0.51 16.81 0.77
C LYS A 134 1.91 16.43 0.31
N TYR A 135 2.14 15.17 -0.02
CA TYR A 135 3.42 14.68 -0.54
C TYR A 135 3.41 14.50 -2.05
N THR A 136 2.30 14.08 -2.62
CA THR A 136 2.20 13.75 -4.05
C THR A 136 1.57 14.84 -4.91
N GLY A 137 0.88 15.78 -4.30
CA GLY A 137 -0.03 16.66 -5.01
C GLY A 137 -1.38 15.99 -5.27
N PRO A 138 -2.34 16.74 -5.81
CA PRO A 138 -3.68 16.21 -6.08
C PRO A 138 -3.66 15.00 -7.02
N VAL A 139 -4.57 14.05 -6.81
CA VAL A 139 -4.75 12.89 -7.68
C VAL A 139 -6.13 12.97 -8.34
N TRP A 140 -6.18 12.58 -9.61
CA TRP A 140 -7.38 12.62 -10.44
C TRP A 140 -7.71 11.26 -11.05
#